data_91bc64bfa1673359dc61d913cd708122
#
_entry.id   91bc64bfa1673359dc61d913cd708122
#
_cell.length_a   1.000
_cell.length_b   1.000
_cell.length_c   1.000
_cell.angle_alpha   90.00
_cell.angle_beta   90.00
_cell.angle_gamma   90.00
#
_symmetry.space_group_name_H-M   'P 1'
#
loop_
_entity.id
_entity.type
_entity.pdbx_description
1 polymer ?
#
loop_
_entity_poly.entity_id
_entity_poly.type
_entity_poly.pdbx_seq_one_letter_code
_entity_poly.pdbx_strand_id
1 'polypeptide(L)'
;MEELDQNMRIMRLFRRCHAIVHSKMCGGKSSQSEILRTLHRNGPQTQKELLEKMNIRQATLSETLSKMEENGLIIKSRPENDRRVTVIDLSDKGTEITLASREKHHRQRDALLECFTDEEKQTLEKLLSKWYEHMNESEGKTCSGFSDI
;
A
#
# COMPACT_ATOMS: atom_id res chain seq x y z
N MET A 1 3.06 -7.61 -41.21
CA MET A 1 3.02 -7.79 -39.75
C MET A 1 4.06 -6.81 -39.20
N GLU A 2 3.61 -5.63 -38.70
CA GLU A 2 4.54 -4.62 -38.19
C GLU A 2 5.31 -5.22 -37.00
N GLU A 3 6.62 -5.23 -37.13
CA GLU A 3 7.53 -5.58 -36.05
C GLU A 3 7.36 -4.52 -34.95
N LEU A 4 6.73 -4.90 -33.85
CA LEU A 4 6.50 -3.99 -32.71
C LEU A 4 7.85 -3.41 -32.28
N ASP A 5 7.97 -2.08 -32.30
CA ASP A 5 9.12 -1.34 -31.76
C ASP A 5 9.48 -1.85 -30.34
N GLN A 6 10.76 -1.88 -30.03
CA GLN A 6 11.28 -2.36 -28.74
C GLN A 6 10.61 -1.64 -27.56
N ASN A 7 10.39 -0.33 -27.67
CA ASN A 7 9.72 0.44 -26.63
C ASN A 7 8.27 -0.02 -26.40
N MET A 8 7.55 -0.32 -27.46
CA MET A 8 6.19 -0.87 -27.35
C MET A 8 6.18 -2.26 -26.70
N ARG A 9 7.16 -3.12 -26.97
CA ARG A 9 7.29 -4.42 -26.32
C ARG A 9 7.54 -4.28 -24.82
N ILE A 10 8.46 -3.38 -24.43
CA ILE A 10 8.75 -3.07 -23.03
C ILE A 10 7.50 -2.56 -22.31
N MET A 11 6.81 -1.58 -22.87
CA MET A 11 5.60 -1.01 -22.28
C MET A 11 4.46 -2.03 -22.13
N ARG A 12 4.32 -2.91 -23.13
CA ARG A 12 3.33 -4.00 -23.06
C ARG A 12 3.65 -4.98 -21.95
N LEU A 13 4.91 -5.42 -21.84
CA LEU A 13 5.36 -6.31 -20.77
C LEU A 13 5.20 -5.67 -19.40
N PHE A 14 5.62 -4.42 -19.26
CA PHE A 14 5.46 -3.68 -18.01
C PHE A 14 4.00 -3.61 -17.54
N ARG A 15 3.07 -3.23 -18.45
CA ARG A 15 1.63 -3.19 -18.11
C ARG A 15 1.09 -4.56 -17.69
N ARG A 16 1.51 -5.63 -18.36
CA ARG A 16 1.09 -7.00 -18.00
C ARG A 16 1.65 -7.42 -16.64
N CYS A 17 2.93 -7.18 -16.39
CA CYS A 17 3.54 -7.45 -15.09
C CYS A 17 2.88 -6.63 -13.99
N HIS A 18 2.67 -5.33 -14.22
CA HIS A 18 2.00 -4.44 -13.26
C HIS A 18 0.58 -4.95 -12.92
N ALA A 19 -0.21 -5.35 -13.90
CA ALA A 19 -1.56 -5.86 -13.67
C ALA A 19 -1.56 -7.14 -12.80
N ILE A 20 -0.62 -8.06 -13.04
CA ILE A 20 -0.48 -9.29 -12.24
C ILE A 20 0.00 -8.96 -10.82
N VAL A 21 1.03 -8.13 -10.69
CA VAL A 21 1.56 -7.69 -9.37
C VAL A 21 0.46 -6.99 -8.59
N HIS A 22 -0.25 -6.05 -9.22
CA HIS A 22 -1.36 -5.33 -8.60
C HIS A 22 -2.47 -6.30 -8.13
N SER A 23 -2.89 -7.23 -8.98
CA SER A 23 -3.92 -8.21 -8.62
C SER A 23 -3.49 -9.10 -7.44
N LYS A 24 -2.25 -9.57 -7.43
CA LYS A 24 -1.74 -10.45 -6.37
C LYS A 24 -1.38 -9.71 -5.08
N MET A 25 -0.87 -8.49 -5.17
CA MET A 25 -0.36 -7.73 -4.02
C MET A 25 -1.37 -6.74 -3.45
N CYS A 26 -2.29 -6.23 -4.29
CA CYS A 26 -3.26 -5.20 -3.92
C CYS A 26 -4.70 -5.72 -3.91
N GLY A 27 -4.93 -6.96 -4.35
CA GLY A 27 -6.23 -7.61 -4.30
C GLY A 27 -6.70 -7.76 -2.86
N GLY A 28 -7.69 -6.96 -2.46
CA GLY A 28 -8.27 -7.02 -1.11
C GLY A 28 -7.73 -6.00 -0.10
N LYS A 29 -7.25 -4.85 -0.53
CA LYS A 29 -7.04 -3.70 0.39
C LYS A 29 -8.39 -3.20 0.90
N SER A 30 -8.93 -3.84 1.94
CA SER A 30 -10.01 -3.26 2.71
C SER A 30 -9.46 -2.13 3.57
N SER A 31 -10.28 -1.12 3.85
CA SER A 31 -9.92 -0.04 4.80
C SER A 31 -9.41 -0.61 6.13
N GLN A 32 -9.95 -1.73 6.57
CA GLN A 32 -9.51 -2.46 7.75
C GLN A 32 -8.04 -2.91 7.66
N SER A 33 -7.62 -3.53 6.55
CA SER A 33 -6.23 -3.97 6.35
C SER A 33 -5.26 -2.80 6.31
N GLU A 34 -5.70 -1.67 5.79
CA GLU A 34 -4.90 -0.45 5.72
C GLU A 34 -4.73 0.19 7.11
N ILE A 35 -5.80 0.23 7.92
CA ILE A 35 -5.77 0.68 9.31
C ILE A 35 -4.81 -0.19 10.13
N LEU A 36 -4.93 -1.51 10.07
CA LEU A 36 -4.07 -2.45 10.78
C LEU A 36 -2.59 -2.21 10.44
N ARG A 37 -2.27 -2.05 9.16
CA ARG A 37 -0.89 -1.77 8.73
C ARG A 37 -0.38 -0.41 9.21
N THR A 38 -1.23 0.59 9.19
CA THR A 38 -0.88 1.95 9.63
C THR A 38 -0.57 1.97 11.12
N LEU A 39 -1.41 1.33 11.94
CA LEU A 39 -1.19 1.18 13.37
C LEU A 39 0.05 0.36 13.68
N HIS A 40 0.29 -0.73 12.94
CA HIS A 40 1.49 -1.54 13.14
C HIS A 40 2.79 -0.79 12.82
N ARG A 41 2.76 0.08 11.81
CA ARG A 41 3.94 0.86 11.37
C ARG A 41 4.23 2.06 12.25
N ASN A 42 3.19 2.77 12.66
CA ASN A 42 3.30 4.07 13.29
C ASN A 42 2.99 4.04 14.80
N GLY A 43 2.55 2.88 15.34
CA GLY A 43 2.04 2.76 16.69
C GLY A 43 0.64 3.35 16.86
N PRO A 44 0.21 3.61 18.11
CA PRO A 44 -1.09 4.18 18.41
C PRO A 44 -1.33 5.50 17.68
N GLN A 45 -2.53 5.69 17.15
CA GLN A 45 -2.91 6.87 16.37
C GLN A 45 -4.27 7.40 16.82
N THR A 46 -4.45 8.70 16.75
CA THR A 46 -5.78 9.30 16.89
C THR A 46 -6.60 9.06 15.62
N GLN A 47 -7.92 9.14 15.74
CA GLN A 47 -8.82 9.03 14.59
C GLN A 47 -8.52 10.12 13.53
N LYS A 48 -8.12 11.32 13.96
CA LYS A 48 -7.71 12.40 13.06
C LYS A 48 -6.45 12.06 12.28
N GLU A 49 -5.41 11.56 12.93
CA GLU A 49 -4.17 11.14 12.27
C GLU A 49 -4.39 9.99 11.28
N LEU A 50 -5.27 9.04 11.63
CA LEU A 50 -5.66 7.98 10.68
C LEU A 50 -6.36 8.55 9.46
N LEU A 51 -7.28 9.51 9.66
CA LEU A 51 -8.01 10.14 8.56
C LEU A 51 -7.07 10.90 7.61
N GLU A 52 -6.07 11.59 8.15
CA GLU A 52 -5.07 12.33 7.38
C GLU A 52 -4.16 11.40 6.55
N LYS A 53 -3.89 10.18 7.05
CA LYS A 53 -3.04 9.18 6.37
C LYS A 53 -3.79 8.30 5.39
N MET A 54 -5.11 8.26 5.48
CA MET A 54 -5.96 7.38 4.68
C MET A 54 -6.86 8.21 3.76
N ASN A 55 -6.93 7.80 2.51
CA ASN A 55 -7.81 8.46 1.54
C ASN A 55 -9.26 7.92 1.63
N ILE A 56 -9.89 8.07 2.79
CA ILE A 56 -11.28 7.64 3.06
C ILE A 56 -12.07 8.72 3.75
N ARG A 57 -13.39 8.63 3.68
CA ARG A 57 -14.29 9.57 4.36
C ARG A 57 -14.33 9.29 5.87
N GLN A 58 -14.53 10.33 6.67
CA GLN A 58 -14.62 10.22 8.12
C GLN A 58 -15.71 9.23 8.58
N ALA A 59 -16.88 9.22 7.95
CA ALA A 59 -17.95 8.27 8.25
C ALA A 59 -17.52 6.81 8.02
N THR A 60 -16.84 6.55 6.91
CA THR A 60 -16.30 5.23 6.57
C THR A 60 -15.24 4.78 7.58
N LEU A 61 -14.34 5.69 7.99
CA LEU A 61 -13.35 5.40 9.02
C LEU A 61 -14.02 5.04 10.34
N SER A 62 -14.98 5.86 10.80
CA SER A 62 -15.69 5.62 12.07
C SER A 62 -16.42 4.29 12.09
N GLU A 63 -17.12 3.94 11.01
CA GLU A 63 -17.81 2.65 10.88
C GLU A 63 -16.83 1.48 10.87
N THR A 64 -15.72 1.61 10.13
CA THR A 64 -14.68 0.57 10.07
C THR A 64 -14.05 0.35 11.44
N LEU A 65 -13.70 1.42 12.15
CA LEU A 65 -13.12 1.35 13.50
C LEU A 65 -14.08 0.71 14.52
N SER A 66 -15.40 0.97 14.41
CA SER A 66 -16.38 0.33 15.28
C SER A 66 -16.43 -1.17 15.05
N LYS A 67 -16.49 -1.61 13.79
CA LYS A 67 -16.45 -3.03 13.43
C LYS A 67 -15.14 -3.71 13.85
N MET A 68 -14.01 -3.01 13.75
CA MET A 68 -12.71 -3.55 14.15
C MET A 68 -12.62 -3.71 15.68
N GLU A 69 -13.17 -2.78 16.45
CA GLU A 69 -13.25 -2.87 17.90
C GLU A 69 -14.17 -4.03 18.34
N GLU A 70 -15.37 -4.15 17.75
CA GLU A 70 -16.30 -5.26 17.99
C GLU A 70 -15.67 -6.63 17.70
N ASN A 71 -14.84 -6.70 16.65
CA ASN A 71 -14.09 -7.91 16.28
C ASN A 71 -12.83 -8.12 17.15
N GLY A 72 -12.54 -7.21 18.07
CA GLY A 72 -11.40 -7.29 18.97
C GLY A 72 -10.04 -7.10 18.29
N LEU A 73 -9.99 -6.37 17.18
CA LEU A 73 -8.74 -6.11 16.41
C LEU A 73 -8.01 -4.87 16.87
N ILE A 74 -8.73 -3.93 17.44
CA ILE A 74 -8.20 -2.67 17.97
C ILE A 74 -8.75 -2.38 19.36
N ILE A 75 -8.04 -1.54 20.06
CA ILE A 75 -8.41 -1.00 21.39
C ILE A 75 -8.52 0.51 21.23
N LYS A 76 -9.61 1.07 21.76
CA LYS A 76 -9.78 2.51 21.89
C LYS A 76 -9.52 2.93 23.32
N SER A 77 -8.68 3.92 23.50
CA SER A 77 -8.39 4.54 24.80
C SER A 77 -8.56 6.05 24.75
N ARG A 78 -8.79 6.64 25.91
CA ARG A 78 -8.85 8.10 26.06
C ARG A 78 -7.79 8.51 27.07
N PRO A 79 -6.80 9.35 26.68
CA PRO A 79 -5.80 9.85 27.60
C PRO A 79 -6.44 10.63 28.76
N GLU A 80 -5.90 10.48 29.96
CA GLU A 80 -6.43 11.16 31.16
C GLU A 80 -6.36 12.70 31.06
N ASN A 81 -5.37 13.20 30.37
CA ASN A 81 -5.10 14.62 30.15
C ASN A 81 -5.97 15.27 29.07
N ASP A 82 -6.55 14.48 28.12
CA ASP A 82 -7.50 14.98 27.13
C ASP A 82 -8.52 13.91 26.71
N ARG A 83 -9.65 13.90 27.39
CA ARG A 83 -10.75 12.95 27.11
C ARG A 83 -11.49 13.20 25.81
N ARG A 84 -11.17 14.30 25.09
CA ARG A 84 -11.77 14.61 23.78
C ARG A 84 -11.08 13.84 22.66
N VAL A 85 -9.87 13.35 22.91
CA VAL A 85 -9.08 12.60 21.96
C VAL A 85 -9.29 11.10 22.19
N THR A 86 -9.64 10.38 21.14
CA THR A 86 -9.66 8.91 21.14
C THR A 86 -8.41 8.41 20.44
N VAL A 87 -7.61 7.65 21.16
CA VAL A 87 -6.41 6.97 20.63
C VAL A 87 -6.78 5.52 20.29
N ILE A 88 -6.37 5.07 19.15
CA ILE A 88 -6.63 3.77 18.58
C ILE A 88 -5.31 3.02 18.51
N ASP A 89 -5.29 1.80 19.03
CA ASP A 89 -4.13 0.92 19.04
C ASP A 89 -4.53 -0.49 18.60
N LEU A 90 -3.54 -1.28 18.19
CA LEU A 90 -3.77 -2.70 17.92
C LEU A 90 -4.00 -3.47 19.22
N SER A 91 -4.95 -4.40 19.19
CA SER A 91 -5.02 -5.47 20.17
C SER A 91 -3.94 -6.53 19.88
N ASP A 92 -3.75 -7.48 20.81
CA ASP A 92 -2.89 -8.65 20.57
C ASP A 92 -3.36 -9.43 19.34
N LYS A 93 -4.68 -9.64 19.22
CA LYS A 93 -5.30 -10.27 18.05
C LYS A 93 -5.07 -9.48 16.76
N GLY A 94 -5.20 -8.15 16.81
CA GLY A 94 -4.93 -7.27 15.66
C GLY A 94 -3.47 -7.32 15.23
N THR A 95 -2.56 -7.37 16.19
CA THR A 95 -1.13 -7.51 15.95
C THR A 95 -0.82 -8.86 15.29
N GLU A 96 -1.34 -9.95 15.81
CA GLU A 96 -1.15 -11.29 15.27
C GLU A 96 -1.65 -11.40 13.80
N ILE A 97 -2.86 -10.92 13.53
CA ILE A 97 -3.43 -10.91 12.18
C ILE A 97 -2.60 -10.05 11.23
N THR A 98 -2.10 -8.91 11.70
CA THR A 98 -1.26 -8.02 10.90
C THR A 98 0.08 -8.68 10.53
N LEU A 99 0.71 -9.36 11.49
CA LEU A 99 1.95 -10.09 11.27
C LEU A 99 1.75 -11.28 10.31
N ALA A 100 0.68 -12.05 10.46
CA ALA A 100 0.35 -13.15 9.56
C ALA A 100 0.07 -12.66 8.13
N SER A 101 -0.64 -11.54 7.99
CA SER A 101 -0.89 -10.90 6.70
C SER A 101 0.40 -10.40 6.04
N ARG A 102 1.29 -9.80 6.85
CA ARG A 102 2.60 -9.34 6.38
C ARG A 102 3.44 -10.50 5.87
N GLU A 103 3.50 -11.61 6.59
CA GLU A 103 4.23 -12.81 6.19
C GLU A 103 3.68 -13.40 4.88
N LYS A 104 2.35 -13.43 4.72
CA LYS A 104 1.72 -13.85 3.47
C LYS A 104 2.14 -12.95 2.30
N HIS A 105 2.15 -11.63 2.49
CA HIS A 105 2.60 -10.69 1.46
C HIS A 105 4.08 -10.84 1.12
N HIS A 106 4.93 -11.12 2.11
CA HIS A 106 6.35 -11.41 1.86
C HIS A 106 6.51 -12.62 0.95
N ARG A 107 5.87 -13.76 1.29
CA ARG A 107 5.91 -14.97 0.45
C ARG A 107 5.36 -14.75 -0.95
N GLN A 108 4.28 -14.00 -1.09
CA GLN A 108 3.71 -13.69 -2.42
C GLN A 108 4.68 -12.84 -3.25
N ARG A 109 5.34 -11.86 -2.65
CA ARG A 109 6.35 -11.03 -3.31
C ARG A 109 7.55 -11.87 -3.74
N ASP A 110 8.05 -12.70 -2.84
CA ASP A 110 9.22 -13.54 -3.11
C ASP A 110 8.90 -14.53 -4.25
N ALA A 111 7.73 -15.15 -4.26
CA ALA A 111 7.26 -16.01 -5.34
C ALA A 111 7.13 -15.29 -6.70
N LEU A 112 6.85 -13.98 -6.71
CA LEU A 112 6.81 -13.22 -7.97
C LEU A 112 8.18 -13.00 -8.60
N LEU A 113 9.24 -13.05 -7.80
CA LEU A 113 10.61 -12.78 -8.22
C LEU A 113 11.51 -14.02 -8.17
N GLU A 114 10.98 -15.20 -7.86
CA GLU A 114 11.76 -16.44 -7.74
C GLU A 114 12.37 -16.93 -9.07
N CYS A 115 11.83 -16.45 -10.21
CA CYS A 115 12.36 -16.76 -11.52
C CYS A 115 13.69 -16.04 -11.84
N PHE A 116 14.10 -15.07 -11.03
CA PHE A 116 15.31 -14.27 -11.23
C PHE A 116 16.43 -14.73 -10.30
N THR A 117 17.65 -14.77 -10.84
CA THR A 117 18.87 -14.85 -10.03
C THR A 117 19.08 -13.55 -9.24
N ASP A 118 19.99 -13.54 -8.28
CA ASP A 118 20.27 -12.33 -7.48
C ASP A 118 20.90 -11.23 -8.32
N GLU A 119 21.74 -11.57 -9.31
CA GLU A 119 22.31 -10.61 -10.27
C GLU A 119 21.22 -10.01 -11.17
N GLU A 120 20.27 -10.81 -11.62
CA GLU A 120 19.14 -10.34 -12.42
C GLU A 120 18.22 -9.44 -11.62
N LYS A 121 17.95 -9.74 -10.35
CA LYS A 121 17.20 -8.87 -9.43
C LYS A 121 17.89 -7.51 -9.24
N GLN A 122 19.21 -7.49 -9.04
CA GLN A 122 19.98 -6.26 -8.95
C GLN A 122 19.94 -5.44 -10.24
N THR A 123 20.00 -6.11 -11.39
CA THR A 123 19.91 -5.46 -12.68
C THR A 123 18.53 -4.86 -12.90
N LEU A 124 17.48 -5.60 -12.58
CA LEU A 124 16.09 -5.14 -12.66
C LEU A 124 15.85 -3.92 -11.75
N GLU A 125 16.34 -3.97 -10.51
CA GLU A 125 16.26 -2.86 -9.56
C GLU A 125 16.93 -1.60 -10.11
N LYS A 126 18.14 -1.72 -10.63
CA LYS A 126 18.87 -0.58 -11.24
C LYS A 126 18.12 0.03 -12.44
N LEU A 127 17.56 -0.82 -13.32
CA LEU A 127 16.83 -0.36 -14.49
C LEU A 127 15.51 0.32 -14.10
N LEU A 128 14.79 -0.23 -13.15
CA LEU A 128 13.55 0.36 -12.65
C LEU A 128 13.81 1.68 -11.91
N SER A 129 14.86 1.76 -11.10
CA SER A 129 15.27 2.99 -10.41
C SER A 129 15.61 4.10 -11.39
N LYS A 130 16.45 3.79 -12.39
CA LYS A 130 16.79 4.73 -13.46
C LYS A 130 15.56 5.25 -14.20
N TRP A 131 14.62 4.35 -14.50
CA TRP A 131 13.39 4.72 -15.18
C TRP A 131 12.49 5.58 -14.31
N TYR A 132 12.33 5.23 -13.03
CA TYR A 132 11.58 6.01 -12.06
C TYR A 132 12.11 7.43 -11.89
N GLU A 133 13.42 7.59 -11.74
CA GLU A 133 14.09 8.90 -11.66
C GLU A 133 13.82 9.75 -12.91
N HIS A 134 13.98 9.16 -14.09
CA HIS A 134 13.71 9.86 -15.35
C HIS A 134 12.26 10.33 -15.48
N MET A 135 11.29 9.52 -15.06
CA MET A 135 9.87 9.90 -15.10
C MET A 135 9.59 11.07 -14.13
N ASN A 136 10.12 11.00 -12.91
CA ASN A 136 9.92 12.07 -11.92
C ASN A 136 10.56 13.41 -12.34
N GLU A 137 11.73 13.39 -12.96
CA GLU A 137 12.36 14.60 -13.49
C GLU A 137 11.54 15.20 -14.65
N SER A 138 10.85 14.38 -15.40
CA SER A 138 9.99 14.79 -16.51
C SER A 138 8.68 15.40 -16.04
N GLU A 139 8.08 14.91 -14.95
CA GLU A 139 6.86 15.48 -14.35
C GLU A 139 7.10 16.87 -13.73
N GLY A 140 8.31 17.15 -13.24
CA GLY A 140 8.70 18.48 -12.78
C GLY A 140 8.77 19.54 -13.91
N LYS A 141 8.71 19.13 -15.18
CA LYS A 141 8.76 20.01 -16.36
C LYS A 141 7.44 20.15 -17.13
N THR A 142 6.40 19.36 -16.80
CA THR A 142 5.13 19.39 -17.53
C THR A 142 3.94 19.27 -16.57
N CYS A 143 3.68 20.29 -15.76
CA CYS A 143 2.36 20.56 -15.22
C CYS A 143 1.64 21.57 -16.11
N SER A 144 1.30 21.19 -17.35
CA SER A 144 0.20 21.83 -18.10
C SER A 144 -0.18 20.91 -19.28
N GLY A 145 -1.29 20.18 -19.12
CA GLY A 145 -2.00 19.59 -20.24
C GLY A 145 -2.15 18.08 -20.20
N PHE A 146 -2.98 17.57 -19.30
CA PHE A 146 -3.81 16.38 -19.52
C PHE A 146 -5.03 16.45 -18.61
N SER A 147 -5.86 17.48 -18.88
CA SER A 147 -7.31 17.37 -18.68
C SER A 147 -7.87 16.95 -20.03
N ASP A 148 -8.85 16.08 -20.01
CA ASP A 148 -9.64 15.57 -21.13
C ASP A 148 -8.98 14.46 -21.99
N ILE A 149 -9.30 13.21 -21.65
CA ILE A 149 -10.16 12.28 -22.45
C ILE A 149 -10.52 11.11 -21.53
#